data_2047c08f233cdea9739febc74472d032
#
_entry.id   2047c08f233cdea9739febc74472d032
#
_cell.length_a   1.000
_cell.length_b   1.000
_cell.length_c   1.000
_cell.angle_alpha   90.00
_cell.angle_beta   90.00
_cell.angle_gamma   90.00
#
_symmetry.space_group_name_H-M   'P 1'
#
loop_
_entity.id
_entity.type
_entity.pdbx_description
1 polymer ?
#
loop_
_entity_poly.entity_id
_entity_poly.type
_entity_poly.pdbx_seq_one_letter_code
_entity_poly.pdbx_strand_id
1 'polypeptide(L)'
;MNDLEFVQRCVRADKPTWDEFLRKYSRLIYNYIYSVLKIKGFLLTEENIADLFQEILFSLVKDNFKRLRSFKGKNGCSLASWLRQVVINSTIDYIRKSRALMDSLDEENNDELSLKDTLKDDSILVSESIIQEEKSVQLKECIEGLDNEDKYFLELHINRNLGLEELKRLLGISRGAIDMRKSRIISRLKECFKSKGFKLDF
;
A
#
# COMPACT_ATOMS: atom_id res chain seq x y z
N MET A 1 -3.85 20.13 -1.30
CA MET A 1 -3.80 19.97 0.18
C MET A 1 -2.77 18.90 0.48
N ASN A 2 -1.85 19.20 1.39
CA ASN A 2 -0.79 18.24 1.74
C ASN A 2 -1.32 17.25 2.81
N ASP A 3 -0.70 16.07 2.95
CA ASP A 3 -1.16 15.02 3.87
C ASP A 3 -1.16 15.46 5.35
N LEU A 4 -0.23 16.35 5.75
CA LEU A 4 -0.18 16.87 7.11
C LEU A 4 -1.35 17.81 7.41
N GLU A 5 -1.70 18.69 6.49
CA GLU A 5 -2.88 19.58 6.62
C GLU A 5 -4.17 18.74 6.68
N PHE A 6 -4.25 17.70 5.84
CA PHE A 6 -5.38 16.80 5.85
C PHE A 6 -5.54 16.09 7.20
N VAL A 7 -4.45 15.54 7.75
CA VAL A 7 -4.44 14.93 9.09
C VAL A 7 -4.82 15.92 10.18
N GLN A 8 -4.33 17.17 10.12
CA GLN A 8 -4.70 18.21 11.10
C GLN A 8 -6.20 18.52 11.09
N ARG A 9 -6.84 18.49 9.92
CA ARG A 9 -8.29 18.65 9.80
C ARG A 9 -9.04 17.44 10.35
N CYS A 10 -8.59 16.22 10.05
CA CYS A 10 -9.17 15.00 10.64
C CYS A 10 -9.13 15.04 12.18
N VAL A 11 -8.01 15.49 12.75
CA VAL A 11 -7.81 15.60 14.21
C VAL A 11 -8.73 16.64 14.86
N ARG A 12 -9.24 17.63 14.11
CA ARG A 12 -10.26 18.57 14.60
C ARG A 12 -11.68 17.99 14.59
N ALA A 13 -11.82 16.71 14.25
CA ALA A 13 -13.10 16.01 14.13
C ALA A 13 -14.07 16.66 13.10
N ASP A 14 -13.51 17.30 12.06
CA ASP A 14 -14.28 17.89 10.97
C ASP A 14 -14.97 16.79 10.16
N LYS A 15 -16.31 16.71 10.24
CA LYS A 15 -17.09 15.66 9.59
C LYS A 15 -16.84 15.56 8.08
N PRO A 16 -16.87 16.66 7.29
CA PRO A 16 -16.58 16.58 5.85
C PRO A 16 -15.20 16.00 5.56
N THR A 17 -14.20 16.29 6.39
CA THR A 17 -12.85 15.74 6.24
C THR A 17 -12.80 14.23 6.54
N TRP A 18 -13.58 13.75 7.50
CA TRP A 18 -13.72 12.33 7.78
C TRP A 18 -14.46 11.58 6.67
N ASP A 19 -15.49 12.16 6.09
CA ASP A 19 -16.17 11.61 4.93
C ASP A 19 -15.20 11.49 3.73
N GLU A 20 -14.35 12.50 3.53
CA GLU A 20 -13.28 12.46 2.53
C GLU A 20 -12.23 11.39 2.86
N PHE A 21 -11.84 11.25 4.13
CA PHE A 21 -10.91 10.22 4.59
C PHE A 21 -11.44 8.83 4.28
N LEU A 22 -12.67 8.54 4.64
CA LEU A 22 -13.31 7.26 4.37
C LEU A 22 -13.39 6.98 2.88
N ARG A 23 -13.86 7.94 2.08
CA ARG A 23 -13.92 7.79 0.62
C ARG A 23 -12.56 7.48 0.00
N LYS A 24 -11.49 8.09 0.51
CA LYS A 24 -10.13 7.99 -0.04
C LYS A 24 -9.41 6.72 0.41
N TYR A 25 -9.60 6.29 1.66
CA TYR A 25 -8.76 5.26 2.25
C TYR A 25 -9.48 3.97 2.64
N SER A 26 -10.83 3.90 2.63
CA SER A 26 -11.54 2.66 3.00
C SER A 26 -11.11 1.48 2.14
N ARG A 27 -11.05 1.65 0.82
CA ARG A 27 -10.64 0.58 -0.11
C ARG A 27 -9.22 0.09 0.19
N LEU A 28 -8.30 1.01 0.49
CA LEU A 28 -6.92 0.68 0.89
C LEU A 28 -6.94 -0.17 2.17
N ILE A 29 -7.65 0.28 3.20
CA ILE A 29 -7.72 -0.41 4.49
C ILE A 29 -8.29 -1.83 4.30
N TYR A 30 -9.41 -1.99 3.61
CA TYR A 30 -10.01 -3.30 3.33
C TYR A 30 -9.06 -4.23 2.58
N ASN A 31 -8.40 -3.73 1.53
CA ASN A 31 -7.48 -4.53 0.72
C ASN A 31 -6.31 -5.07 1.57
N TYR A 32 -5.74 -4.24 2.45
CA TYR A 32 -4.64 -4.67 3.30
C TYR A 32 -5.08 -5.64 4.40
N ILE A 33 -6.24 -5.44 5.02
CA ILE A 33 -6.82 -6.42 5.95
C ILE A 33 -6.96 -7.76 5.25
N TYR A 34 -7.65 -7.78 4.10
CA TYR A 34 -7.87 -8.99 3.32
C TYR A 34 -6.56 -9.70 2.97
N SER A 35 -5.58 -8.96 2.46
CA SER A 35 -4.28 -9.51 2.03
C SER A 35 -3.51 -10.13 3.20
N VAL A 36 -3.47 -9.46 4.36
CA VAL A 36 -2.78 -9.99 5.55
C VAL A 36 -3.46 -11.24 6.06
N LEU A 37 -4.79 -11.25 6.19
CA LEU A 37 -5.56 -12.42 6.64
C LEU A 37 -5.33 -13.60 5.71
N LYS A 38 -5.39 -13.38 4.38
CA LYS A 38 -5.15 -14.39 3.36
C LYS A 38 -3.75 -15.01 3.46
N ILE A 39 -2.70 -14.19 3.54
CA ILE A 39 -1.31 -14.66 3.61
C ILE A 39 -1.06 -15.44 4.90
N LYS A 40 -1.67 -15.02 6.02
CA LYS A 40 -1.54 -15.70 7.30
C LYS A 40 -2.46 -16.93 7.47
N GLY A 41 -3.24 -17.29 6.45
CA GLY A 41 -4.17 -18.41 6.48
C GLY A 41 -5.26 -18.24 7.54
N PHE A 42 -5.63 -17.00 7.86
CA PHE A 42 -6.70 -16.72 8.83
C PHE A 42 -8.06 -16.75 8.12
N LEU A 43 -9.12 -17.05 8.90
CA LEU A 43 -10.47 -17.17 8.36
C LEU A 43 -10.96 -15.84 7.73
N LEU A 44 -11.23 -15.87 6.43
CA LEU A 44 -11.73 -14.74 5.65
C LEU A 44 -13.26 -14.72 5.67
N THR A 45 -13.85 -14.10 6.68
CA THR A 45 -15.27 -13.79 6.71
C THR A 45 -15.49 -12.29 6.54
N GLU A 46 -16.63 -11.91 5.95
CA GLU A 46 -17.00 -10.50 5.84
C GLU A 46 -17.08 -9.83 7.22
N GLU A 47 -17.54 -10.55 8.22
CA GLU A 47 -17.66 -10.12 9.61
C GLU A 47 -16.28 -9.78 10.19
N ASN A 48 -15.31 -10.71 10.11
CA ASN A 48 -13.95 -10.48 10.61
C ASN A 48 -13.27 -9.27 9.95
N ILE A 49 -13.50 -9.09 8.64
CA ILE A 49 -12.93 -7.97 7.90
C ILE A 49 -13.60 -6.65 8.33
N ALA A 50 -14.93 -6.64 8.49
CA ALA A 50 -15.68 -5.47 8.91
C ALA A 50 -15.32 -5.05 10.33
N ASP A 51 -15.20 -6.00 11.26
CA ASP A 51 -14.80 -5.74 12.66
C ASP A 51 -13.39 -5.16 12.73
N LEU A 52 -12.44 -5.76 12.02
CA LEU A 52 -11.08 -5.24 11.92
C LEU A 52 -11.04 -3.83 11.32
N PHE A 53 -11.83 -3.58 10.29
CA PHE A 53 -11.93 -2.25 9.69
C PHE A 53 -12.41 -1.23 10.72
N GLN A 54 -13.46 -1.55 11.49
CA GLN A 54 -13.98 -0.68 12.54
C GLN A 54 -12.96 -0.49 13.67
N GLU A 55 -12.29 -1.57 14.12
CA GLU A 55 -11.25 -1.49 15.16
C GLU A 55 -10.10 -0.59 14.74
N ILE A 56 -9.65 -0.70 13.47
CA ILE A 56 -8.60 0.15 12.93
C ILE A 56 -9.05 1.61 12.90
N LEU A 57 -10.25 1.92 12.39
CA LEU A 57 -10.78 3.29 12.39
C LEU A 57 -10.90 3.82 13.82
N PHE A 58 -11.43 3.04 14.75
CA PHE A 58 -11.52 3.43 16.15
C PHE A 58 -10.13 3.71 16.73
N SER A 59 -9.12 2.91 16.41
CA SER A 59 -7.75 3.13 16.85
C SER A 59 -7.14 4.46 16.39
N LEU A 60 -7.61 5.00 15.26
CA LEU A 60 -7.16 6.29 14.73
C LEU A 60 -7.76 7.47 15.49
N VAL A 61 -9.00 7.31 16.00
CA VAL A 61 -9.75 8.40 16.64
C VAL A 61 -9.66 8.39 18.18
N LYS A 62 -9.45 7.21 18.78
CA LYS A 62 -9.34 7.08 20.25
C LYS A 62 -8.18 7.89 20.81
N ASP A 63 -8.22 8.15 22.11
CA ASP A 63 -7.17 8.86 22.87
C ASP A 63 -6.84 10.22 22.24
N ASN A 64 -7.86 10.98 21.87
CA ASN A 64 -7.73 12.29 21.22
C ASN A 64 -6.87 12.24 19.95
N PHE A 65 -7.13 11.24 19.08
CA PHE A 65 -6.42 11.01 17.81
C PHE A 65 -4.91 10.76 17.96
N LYS A 66 -4.48 10.20 19.10
CA LYS A 66 -3.06 9.99 19.41
C LYS A 66 -2.34 9.26 18.29
N ARG A 67 -2.95 8.20 17.74
CA ARG A 67 -2.35 7.41 16.65
C ARG A 67 -2.25 8.24 15.36
N LEU A 68 -3.31 8.91 14.96
CA LEU A 68 -3.32 9.73 13.75
C LEU A 68 -2.35 10.93 13.86
N ARG A 69 -2.22 11.55 15.05
CA ARG A 69 -1.23 12.60 15.35
C ARG A 69 0.22 12.12 15.26
N SER A 70 0.47 10.81 15.31
CA SER A 70 1.82 10.25 15.15
C SER A 70 2.33 10.31 13.71
N PHE A 71 1.46 10.51 12.73
CA PHE A 71 1.86 10.76 11.34
C PHE A 71 2.63 12.09 11.25
N LYS A 72 3.85 12.04 10.74
CA LYS A 72 4.75 13.20 10.61
C LYS A 72 5.18 13.52 9.18
N GLY A 73 4.83 12.68 8.22
CA GLY A 73 5.24 12.82 6.82
C GLY A 73 6.77 12.84 6.61
N LYS A 74 7.56 12.29 7.57
CA LYS A 74 9.02 12.27 7.51
C LYS A 74 9.50 11.48 6.29
N ASN A 75 10.65 11.90 5.71
CA ASN A 75 11.27 11.24 4.55
C ASN A 75 10.32 11.10 3.35
N GLY A 76 9.35 12.02 3.22
CA GLY A 76 8.36 11.99 2.15
C GLY A 76 7.36 10.84 2.26
N CYS A 77 7.18 10.23 3.43
CA CYS A 77 6.15 9.23 3.67
C CYS A 77 4.76 9.85 3.47
N SER A 78 3.97 9.29 2.55
CA SER A 78 2.58 9.70 2.36
C SER A 78 1.68 9.14 3.46
N LEU A 79 0.51 9.77 3.66
CA LEU A 79 -0.50 9.25 4.60
C LEU A 79 -0.97 7.84 4.18
N ALA A 80 -1.09 7.57 2.89
CA ALA A 80 -1.40 6.24 2.39
C ALA A 80 -0.35 5.20 2.81
N SER A 81 0.95 5.50 2.64
CA SER A 81 2.04 4.60 3.03
C SER A 81 2.06 4.35 4.54
N TRP A 82 1.82 5.39 5.34
CA TRP A 82 1.72 5.26 6.79
C TRP A 82 0.51 4.41 7.20
N LEU A 83 -0.67 4.64 6.59
CA LEU A 83 -1.88 3.86 6.85
C LEU A 83 -1.69 2.39 6.51
N ARG A 84 -1.02 2.06 5.40
CA ARG A 84 -0.68 0.66 5.06
C ARG A 84 0.01 -0.03 6.23
N GLN A 85 1.05 0.59 6.77
CA GLN A 85 1.79 0.00 7.89
C GLN A 85 0.92 -0.13 9.15
N VAL A 86 0.08 0.89 9.43
CA VAL A 86 -0.87 0.84 10.54
C VAL A 86 -1.83 -0.34 10.39
N VAL A 87 -2.40 -0.53 9.21
CA VAL A 87 -3.37 -1.61 8.92
C VAL A 87 -2.70 -2.98 9.04
N ILE A 88 -1.54 -3.16 8.41
CA ILE A 88 -0.79 -4.43 8.46
C ILE A 88 -0.50 -4.82 9.90
N ASN A 89 0.08 -3.91 10.69
CA ASN A 89 0.43 -4.18 12.09
C ASN A 89 -0.81 -4.49 12.93
N SER A 90 -1.89 -3.71 12.77
CA SER A 90 -3.13 -3.95 13.52
C SER A 90 -3.78 -5.30 13.18
N THR A 91 -3.74 -5.71 11.91
CA THR A 91 -4.27 -7.00 11.47
C THR A 91 -3.43 -8.16 12.01
N ILE A 92 -2.10 -8.03 12.03
CA ILE A 92 -1.20 -9.03 12.62
C ILE A 92 -1.45 -9.15 14.13
N ASP A 93 -1.59 -8.03 14.84
CA ASP A 93 -1.88 -8.02 16.27
C ASP A 93 -3.24 -8.67 16.60
N TYR A 94 -4.24 -8.46 15.75
CA TYR A 94 -5.53 -9.14 15.84
C TYR A 94 -5.39 -10.65 15.70
N ILE A 95 -4.68 -11.14 14.69
CA ILE A 95 -4.43 -12.57 14.47
C ILE A 95 -3.73 -13.19 15.69
N ARG A 96 -2.73 -12.51 16.24
CA ARG A 96 -2.02 -12.98 17.45
C ARG A 96 -2.94 -13.13 18.64
N LYS A 97 -3.78 -12.12 18.91
CA LYS A 97 -4.75 -12.14 20.00
C LYS A 97 -5.78 -13.26 19.81
N SER A 98 -6.32 -13.42 18.60
CA SER A 98 -7.32 -14.45 18.31
C SER A 98 -6.74 -15.86 18.47
N ARG A 99 -5.49 -16.09 18.03
CA ARG A 99 -4.81 -17.37 18.24
C ARG A 99 -4.55 -17.64 19.71
N ALA A 100 -4.03 -16.68 20.46
CA ALA A 100 -3.81 -16.81 21.90
C ALA A 100 -5.10 -17.10 22.68
N LEU A 101 -6.24 -16.54 22.24
CA LEU A 101 -7.55 -16.88 22.83
C LEU A 101 -8.00 -18.29 22.47
N MET A 102 -7.77 -18.76 21.24
CA MET A 102 -8.07 -20.14 20.85
C MET A 102 -7.18 -21.12 21.61
N ASP A 103 -5.88 -20.86 21.67
CA ASP A 103 -4.92 -21.71 22.42
C ASP A 103 -5.27 -21.78 23.92
N SER A 104 -5.74 -20.67 24.53
CA SER A 104 -6.16 -20.67 25.95
C SER A 104 -7.48 -21.38 26.20
N LEU A 105 -8.31 -21.60 25.18
CA LEU A 105 -9.55 -22.39 25.27
C LEU A 105 -9.29 -23.89 25.05
N ASP A 106 -8.18 -24.23 24.38
CA ASP A 106 -7.77 -25.62 24.11
C ASP A 106 -6.70 -26.12 25.10
N GLU A 107 -6.28 -25.33 26.11
CA GLU A 107 -5.27 -25.74 27.08
C GLU A 107 -5.79 -26.76 28.10
N GLU A 108 -5.66 -28.02 27.73
CA GLU A 108 -5.14 -29.10 28.54
C GLU A 108 -3.94 -29.78 27.84
N ASN A 109 -2.92 -29.09 27.37
CA ASN A 109 -1.61 -29.70 27.10
C ASN A 109 -0.50 -28.70 26.83
N ASN A 110 0.58 -28.88 27.62
CA ASN A 110 1.87 -28.24 27.59
C ASN A 110 2.53 -28.21 26.21
N ASP A 111 3.02 -27.05 25.77
CA ASP A 111 4.45 -26.82 25.46
C ASP A 111 4.66 -25.33 25.10
N GLU A 112 5.31 -24.61 26.01
CA GLU A 112 5.84 -23.26 25.81
C GLU A 112 7.03 -23.30 24.84
N LEU A 113 6.77 -23.20 23.54
CA LEU A 113 7.76 -22.75 22.57
C LEU A 113 7.37 -21.36 22.07
N SER A 114 8.18 -20.42 22.44
CA SER A 114 8.10 -18.98 22.18
C SER A 114 7.71 -18.64 20.72
N LEU A 115 6.39 -18.58 20.46
CA LEU A 115 5.80 -18.02 19.24
C LEU A 115 6.08 -16.51 19.05
N LYS A 116 6.58 -15.84 20.10
CA LYS A 116 6.81 -14.38 20.08
C LYS A 116 7.94 -13.94 19.16
N ASP A 117 8.98 -14.72 19.01
CA ASP A 117 10.17 -14.31 18.22
C ASP A 117 10.02 -14.64 16.73
N THR A 118 9.37 -15.76 16.40
CA THR A 118 9.10 -16.16 15.01
C THR A 118 8.11 -15.22 14.29
N LEU A 119 7.15 -14.61 15.02
CA LEU A 119 6.13 -13.74 14.45
C LEU A 119 6.62 -12.31 14.17
N LYS A 120 7.74 -11.87 14.76
CA LYS A 120 8.30 -10.53 14.48
C LYS A 120 8.99 -10.48 13.12
N ASP A 121 9.77 -11.47 12.76
CA ASP A 121 10.46 -11.55 11.44
C ASP A 121 9.47 -11.78 10.30
N ASP A 122 8.47 -12.65 10.51
CA ASP A 122 7.40 -12.89 9.54
C ASP A 122 6.55 -11.67 9.23
N SER A 123 6.38 -10.74 10.17
CA SER A 123 5.55 -9.54 9.95
C SER A 123 6.18 -8.58 8.96
N ILE A 124 7.51 -8.48 8.95
CA ILE A 124 8.26 -7.64 8.00
C ILE A 124 8.14 -8.23 6.59
N LEU A 125 8.37 -9.53 6.44
CA LEU A 125 8.28 -10.23 5.16
C LEU A 125 6.89 -10.15 4.54
N VAL A 126 5.83 -10.32 5.36
CA VAL A 126 4.44 -10.18 4.91
C VAL A 126 4.15 -8.75 4.47
N SER A 127 4.60 -7.77 5.25
CA SER A 127 4.44 -6.36 4.92
C SER A 127 5.09 -6.01 3.59
N GLU A 128 6.33 -6.44 3.37
CA GLU A 128 7.06 -6.17 2.13
C GLU A 128 6.42 -6.84 0.92
N SER A 129 5.99 -8.09 1.04
CA SER A 129 5.36 -8.82 -0.08
C SER A 129 4.04 -8.18 -0.52
N ILE A 130 3.19 -7.77 0.43
CA ILE A 130 1.91 -7.10 0.14
C ILE A 130 2.15 -5.74 -0.50
N ILE A 131 3.10 -4.94 0.03
CA ILE A 131 3.43 -3.64 -0.52
C ILE A 131 3.99 -3.78 -1.94
N GLN A 132 4.80 -4.80 -2.20
CA GLN A 132 5.37 -5.04 -3.52
C GLN A 132 4.29 -5.48 -4.53
N GLU A 133 3.36 -6.33 -4.13
CA GLU A 133 2.23 -6.73 -4.98
C GLU A 133 1.35 -5.52 -5.35
N GLU A 134 1.00 -4.68 -4.36
CA GLU A 134 0.23 -3.46 -4.62
C GLU A 134 0.98 -2.50 -5.52
N LYS A 135 2.28 -2.29 -5.31
CA LYS A 135 3.12 -1.47 -6.21
C LYS A 135 3.03 -1.96 -7.65
N SER A 136 3.10 -3.28 -7.86
CA SER A 136 3.03 -3.87 -9.19
C SER A 136 1.67 -3.64 -9.85
N VAL A 137 0.57 -3.81 -9.10
CA VAL A 137 -0.79 -3.54 -9.59
C VAL A 137 -0.96 -2.06 -9.94
N GLN A 138 -0.53 -1.16 -9.05
CA GLN A 138 -0.66 0.28 -9.28
C GLN A 138 0.21 0.77 -10.44
N LEU A 139 1.39 0.17 -10.64
CA LEU A 139 2.24 0.49 -11.79
C LEU A 139 1.60 0.03 -13.11
N LYS A 140 0.98 -1.15 -13.14
CA LYS A 140 0.22 -1.62 -14.31
C LYS A 140 -0.91 -0.65 -14.65
N GLU A 141 -1.69 -0.20 -13.67
CA GLU A 141 -2.76 0.79 -13.90
C GLU A 141 -2.21 2.11 -14.45
N CYS A 142 -1.04 2.57 -13.97
CA CYS A 142 -0.40 3.77 -14.51
C CYS A 142 0.07 3.59 -15.95
N ILE A 143 0.57 2.41 -16.31
CA ILE A 143 0.95 2.07 -17.69
C ILE A 143 -0.30 2.03 -18.59
N GLU A 144 -1.39 1.45 -18.10
CA GLU A 144 -2.66 1.42 -18.83
C GLU A 144 -3.24 2.81 -19.10
N GLY A 145 -2.95 3.78 -18.24
CA GLY A 145 -3.31 5.19 -18.42
C GLY A 145 -2.47 5.97 -19.45
N LEU A 146 -1.39 5.39 -19.98
CA LEU A 146 -0.60 6.01 -21.04
C LEU A 146 -1.33 5.92 -22.39
N ASP A 147 -0.96 6.81 -23.33
CA ASP A 147 -1.41 6.69 -24.71
C ASP A 147 -0.83 5.45 -25.42
N ASN A 148 -1.46 5.03 -26.53
CA ASN A 148 -1.09 3.80 -27.22
C ASN A 148 0.34 3.82 -27.77
N GLU A 149 0.84 5.00 -28.15
CA GLU A 149 2.20 5.13 -28.67
C GLU A 149 3.24 4.99 -27.55
N ASP A 150 2.97 5.53 -26.37
CA ASP A 150 3.84 5.40 -25.21
C ASP A 150 3.82 3.96 -24.66
N LYS A 151 2.65 3.28 -24.68
CA LYS A 151 2.54 1.85 -24.38
C LYS A 151 3.37 0.99 -25.34
N TYR A 152 3.25 1.26 -26.63
CA TYR A 152 4.01 0.55 -27.65
C TYR A 152 5.51 0.78 -27.50
N PHE A 153 5.93 2.00 -27.17
CA PHE A 153 7.33 2.30 -26.84
C PHE A 153 7.83 1.46 -25.67
N LEU A 154 7.06 1.37 -24.57
CA LEU A 154 7.41 0.54 -23.40
C LEU A 154 7.46 -0.95 -23.76
N GLU A 155 6.51 -1.44 -24.54
CA GLU A 155 6.49 -2.82 -25.01
C GLU A 155 7.79 -3.17 -25.77
N LEU A 156 8.20 -2.32 -26.69
CA LEU A 156 9.43 -2.53 -27.47
C LEU A 156 10.70 -2.43 -26.59
N HIS A 157 10.75 -1.43 -25.69
CA HIS A 157 11.95 -1.16 -24.90
C HIS A 157 12.13 -2.16 -23.75
N ILE A 158 11.05 -2.50 -23.04
CA ILE A 158 11.11 -3.34 -21.84
C ILE A 158 10.88 -4.80 -22.19
N ASN A 159 9.77 -5.15 -22.84
CA ASN A 159 9.41 -6.56 -23.04
C ASN A 159 10.23 -7.19 -24.17
N ARG A 160 10.53 -6.43 -25.23
CA ARG A 160 11.39 -6.91 -26.32
C ARG A 160 12.86 -6.54 -26.16
N ASN A 161 13.20 -5.82 -25.10
CA ASN A 161 14.56 -5.42 -24.74
C ASN A 161 15.31 -4.67 -25.88
N LEU A 162 14.57 -3.89 -26.70
CA LEU A 162 15.18 -3.13 -27.79
C LEU A 162 15.95 -1.92 -27.26
N GLY A 163 17.19 -1.78 -27.72
CA GLY A 163 18.01 -0.61 -27.42
C GLY A 163 17.45 0.69 -28.03
N LEU A 164 17.83 1.85 -27.48
CA LEU A 164 17.29 3.14 -27.96
C LEU A 164 17.67 3.45 -29.42
N GLU A 165 18.80 2.94 -29.92
CA GLU A 165 19.18 3.05 -31.32
C GLU A 165 18.34 2.17 -32.26
N GLU A 166 17.92 1.01 -31.79
CA GLU A 166 17.01 0.13 -32.51
C GLU A 166 15.59 0.73 -32.56
N LEU A 167 15.14 1.30 -31.46
CA LEU A 167 13.87 2.05 -31.40
C LEU A 167 13.86 3.24 -32.37
N LYS A 168 14.95 3.99 -32.44
CA LYS A 168 15.12 5.07 -33.42
C LYS A 168 14.91 4.58 -34.86
N ARG A 169 15.54 3.48 -35.23
CA ARG A 169 15.40 2.88 -36.55
C ARG A 169 14.00 2.36 -36.81
N LEU A 170 13.40 1.67 -35.83
CA LEU A 170 12.08 1.08 -35.97
C LEU A 170 10.95 2.12 -36.03
N LEU A 171 11.06 3.17 -35.22
CA LEU A 171 10.03 4.22 -35.10
C LEU A 171 10.25 5.37 -36.11
N GLY A 172 11.41 5.40 -36.82
CA GLY A 172 11.70 6.44 -37.82
C GLY A 172 11.84 7.85 -37.25
N ILE A 173 12.17 8.00 -35.95
CA ILE A 173 12.31 9.31 -35.29
C ILE A 173 13.74 9.55 -34.83
N SER A 174 14.09 10.84 -34.58
CA SER A 174 15.45 11.20 -34.15
C SER A 174 15.81 10.64 -32.78
N ARG A 175 17.09 10.47 -32.48
CA ARG A 175 17.57 10.03 -31.17
C ARG A 175 17.08 10.94 -30.06
N GLY A 176 17.14 12.26 -30.26
CA GLY A 176 16.63 13.22 -29.26
C GLY A 176 15.13 13.05 -28.98
N ALA A 177 14.32 12.73 -30.02
CA ALA A 177 12.90 12.45 -29.84
C ALA A 177 12.66 11.17 -29.02
N ILE A 178 13.49 10.13 -29.20
CA ILE A 178 13.46 8.91 -28.38
C ILE A 178 13.77 9.23 -26.91
N ASP A 179 14.83 9.98 -26.63
CA ASP A 179 15.23 10.33 -25.28
C ASP A 179 14.18 11.22 -24.58
N MET A 180 13.62 12.18 -25.30
CA MET A 180 12.51 13.01 -24.81
C MET A 180 11.26 12.19 -24.52
N ARG A 181 10.89 11.25 -25.40
CA ARG A 181 9.76 10.36 -25.19
C ARG A 181 9.93 9.49 -23.95
N LYS A 182 11.11 8.86 -23.80
CA LYS A 182 11.45 8.08 -22.61
C LYS A 182 11.33 8.91 -21.33
N SER A 183 11.89 10.13 -21.31
CA SER A 183 11.81 11.03 -20.16
C SER A 183 10.37 11.40 -19.82
N ARG A 184 9.55 11.73 -20.83
CA ARG A 184 8.13 12.05 -20.64
C ARG A 184 7.34 10.89 -20.06
N ILE A 185 7.54 9.67 -20.57
CA ILE A 185 6.89 8.45 -20.06
C ILE A 185 7.25 8.24 -18.59
N ILE A 186 8.55 8.33 -18.24
CA ILE A 186 9.03 8.18 -16.87
C ILE A 186 8.39 9.23 -15.96
N SER A 187 8.32 10.50 -16.39
CA SER A 187 7.69 11.56 -15.60
C SER A 187 6.21 11.29 -15.35
N ARG A 188 5.46 10.91 -16.39
CA ARG A 188 4.04 10.56 -16.28
C ARG A 188 3.80 9.38 -15.33
N LEU A 189 4.61 8.33 -15.42
CA LEU A 189 4.54 7.18 -14.53
C LEU A 189 4.86 7.58 -13.09
N LYS A 190 5.90 8.40 -12.86
CA LYS A 190 6.25 8.91 -11.53
C LYS A 190 5.11 9.73 -10.90
N GLU A 191 4.50 10.62 -11.66
CA GLU A 191 3.37 11.44 -11.20
C GLU A 191 2.14 10.60 -10.88
N CYS A 192 1.77 9.68 -11.78
CA CYS A 192 0.67 8.74 -11.55
C CYS A 192 0.92 7.90 -10.30
N PHE A 193 2.09 7.31 -10.16
CA PHE A 193 2.46 6.45 -9.04
C PHE A 193 2.49 7.23 -7.71
N LYS A 194 2.99 8.48 -7.75
CA LYS A 194 2.97 9.40 -6.62
C LYS A 194 1.54 9.75 -6.19
N SER A 195 0.63 9.97 -7.13
CA SER A 195 -0.78 10.26 -6.83
C SER A 195 -1.47 9.08 -6.13
N LYS A 196 -0.98 7.85 -6.33
CA LYS A 196 -1.43 6.63 -5.67
C LYS A 196 -0.71 6.37 -4.32
N GLY A 197 0.11 7.32 -3.86
CA GLY A 197 0.80 7.25 -2.57
C GLY A 197 2.07 6.41 -2.55
N PHE A 198 2.66 6.13 -3.72
CA PHE A 198 3.93 5.44 -3.84
C PHE A 198 5.02 6.35 -4.39
N LYS A 199 6.29 5.93 -4.24
CA LYS A 199 7.43 6.54 -4.92
C LYS A 199 8.06 5.51 -5.86
N LEU A 200 8.47 5.98 -7.04
CA LEU A 200 9.36 5.24 -7.92
C LEU A 200 10.77 5.82 -7.73
N ASP A 201 11.64 5.04 -7.13
CA ASP A 201 13.06 5.34 -7.00
C ASP A 201 13.79 4.65 -8.16
N PHE A 202 14.26 5.44 -9.15
CA PHE A 202 15.09 5.00 -10.26
C PHE A 202 16.40 5.79 -10.24
#